data_1f7c22add32df8fa149c72aa98ed6b8c
#
_entry.id   1f7c22add32df8fa149c72aa98ed6b8c
#
_cell.length_a   1.000
_cell.length_b   1.000
_cell.length_c   1.000
_cell.angle_alpha   90.00
_cell.angle_beta   90.00
_cell.angle_gamma   90.00
#
_symmetry.space_group_name_H-M   'P 1'
#
loop_
_entity.id
_entity.type
_entity.pdbx_description
1 polymer ?
#
loop_
_entity_poly.entity_id
_entity_poly.type
_entity_poly.pdbx_seq_one_letter_code
_entity_poly.pdbx_strand_id
1 'polypeptide(L)'
;MMKMHHSHSYPLLSALLFFFFVTWSSSGSLLSIWLHQEVGLKAGDTGIIYAVLSVSALFAQICYGFIQDKLGLRKNLLWYITVLLILSGPAYLLFGYLLKINVLLGSIFGGIYIGLTFNGGIGVLESYTERVARQSQFEFGKARMWGSLGWAVATFFAGLLFNINPQLNFAVASCSGLVFFMLLARLKVSSAPHAMQEAVSGGKVTLEDALRLLTLPRFWALVFFVVGTCIYGVYDQQFPVYFSSQFATLHEGNAMYGYLNSFQVFLEAAGMFCAPWLVNRIGAKNGLIFAGMVMAMRMVASGLVEGPVLISIAKLLHAVELPVLLVSIFKYNSLNFDKRLSSTLYLVGFACTSSVIATVLSPLAGYSYEKYGFADSYLIMGLLVFCTTFISIFLLRSNKPSSDSLMSQPSTI
;
A
#
# COMPACT_ATOMS: atom_id res chain seq x y z
N MET A 1 -11.91 14.13 -36.28
CA MET A 1 -10.52 13.73 -35.93
C MET A 1 -10.25 13.61 -34.42
N MET A 2 -11.12 14.11 -33.51
CA MET A 2 -10.93 14.08 -32.05
C MET A 2 -11.17 12.70 -31.37
N LYS A 3 -11.96 11.79 -31.95
CA LYS A 3 -12.29 10.49 -31.34
C LYS A 3 -11.16 9.42 -31.37
N MET A 4 -10.17 9.54 -32.22
CA MET A 4 -9.09 8.52 -32.33
C MET A 4 -7.97 8.65 -31.29
N HIS A 5 -7.74 9.82 -30.68
CA HIS A 5 -6.69 9.99 -29.66
C HIS A 5 -7.07 9.42 -28.28
N HIS A 6 -8.36 9.30 -27.97
CA HIS A 6 -8.84 8.77 -26.69
C HIS A 6 -8.67 7.27 -26.53
N SER A 7 -8.66 6.52 -27.66
CA SER A 7 -8.56 5.04 -27.65
C SER A 7 -7.20 4.49 -27.20
N HIS A 8 -6.11 5.28 -27.29
CA HIS A 8 -4.76 4.77 -27.01
C HIS A 8 -4.25 5.05 -25.60
N SER A 9 -4.86 5.97 -24.85
CA SER A 9 -4.38 6.34 -23.51
C SER A 9 -4.63 5.25 -22.47
N TYR A 10 -5.80 4.60 -22.50
CA TYR A 10 -6.14 3.51 -21.58
C TYR A 10 -5.15 2.34 -21.61
N PRO A 11 -4.88 1.70 -22.77
CA PRO A 11 -3.97 0.55 -22.81
C PRO A 11 -2.52 0.92 -22.43
N LEU A 12 -2.06 2.13 -22.79
CA LEU A 12 -0.72 2.58 -22.41
C LEU A 12 -0.60 2.84 -20.91
N LEU A 13 -1.59 3.46 -20.27
CA LEU A 13 -1.60 3.70 -18.83
C LEU A 13 -1.78 2.42 -18.04
N SER A 14 -2.59 1.49 -18.53
CA SER A 14 -2.73 0.15 -17.97
C SER A 14 -1.39 -0.61 -18.02
N ALA A 15 -0.69 -0.56 -19.16
CA ALA A 15 0.63 -1.17 -19.30
C ALA A 15 1.68 -0.48 -18.40
N LEU A 16 1.66 0.85 -18.27
CA LEU A 16 2.55 1.57 -17.35
C LEU A 16 2.33 1.14 -15.91
N LEU A 17 1.07 1.03 -15.46
CA LEU A 17 0.75 0.51 -14.13
C LEU A 17 1.23 -0.93 -13.97
N PHE A 18 0.99 -1.79 -14.96
CA PHE A 18 1.45 -3.18 -14.94
C PHE A 18 2.97 -3.25 -14.73
N PHE A 19 3.76 -2.60 -15.59
CA PHE A 19 5.22 -2.68 -15.52
C PHE A 19 5.82 -1.94 -14.31
N PHE A 20 5.18 -0.89 -13.81
CA PHE A 20 5.56 -0.27 -12.54
C PHE A 20 5.48 -1.28 -11.39
N PHE A 21 4.36 -1.99 -11.31
CA PHE A 21 4.14 -2.99 -10.26
C PHE A 21 4.98 -4.25 -10.47
N VAL A 22 5.29 -4.64 -11.71
CA VAL A 22 6.28 -5.70 -11.99
C VAL A 22 7.65 -5.29 -11.46
N THR A 23 8.12 -4.07 -11.72
CA THR A 23 9.39 -3.56 -11.18
C THR A 23 9.40 -3.60 -9.65
N TRP A 24 8.33 -3.10 -9.02
CA TRP A 24 8.22 -3.04 -7.57
C TRP A 24 8.15 -4.45 -6.95
N SER A 25 7.30 -5.31 -7.45
CA SER A 25 7.12 -6.66 -6.93
C SER A 25 8.38 -7.52 -7.12
N SER A 26 9.03 -7.46 -8.29
CA SER A 26 10.28 -8.21 -8.53
C SER A 26 11.39 -7.82 -7.54
N SER A 27 11.51 -6.54 -7.20
CA SER A 27 12.55 -6.07 -6.29
C SER A 27 12.15 -6.09 -4.81
N GLY A 28 10.85 -6.02 -4.49
CA GLY A 28 10.37 -5.78 -3.14
C GLY A 28 9.58 -6.91 -2.49
N SER A 29 8.96 -7.83 -3.26
CA SER A 29 8.10 -8.87 -2.68
C SER A 29 8.83 -9.86 -1.77
N LEU A 30 10.11 -10.14 -2.05
CA LEU A 30 10.98 -10.98 -1.25
C LEU A 30 12.05 -10.17 -0.48
N LEU A 31 11.85 -8.88 -0.26
CA LEU A 31 12.86 -8.02 0.36
C LEU A 31 13.34 -8.55 1.72
N SER A 32 12.42 -8.95 2.61
CA SER A 32 12.80 -9.48 3.93
C SER A 32 13.53 -10.82 3.84
N ILE A 33 13.17 -11.68 2.89
CA ILE A 33 13.89 -12.93 2.61
C ILE A 33 15.32 -12.61 2.13
N TRP A 34 15.47 -11.67 1.20
CA TRP A 34 16.75 -11.25 0.68
C TRP A 34 17.66 -10.64 1.76
N LEU A 35 17.10 -9.78 2.61
CA LEU A 35 17.82 -9.20 3.74
C LEU A 35 18.31 -10.27 4.71
N HIS A 36 17.48 -11.28 4.96
CA HIS A 36 17.81 -12.36 5.88
C HIS A 36 18.78 -13.39 5.27
N GLN A 37 18.50 -13.90 4.07
CA GLN A 37 19.24 -15.03 3.48
C GLN A 37 20.51 -14.59 2.76
N GLU A 38 20.51 -13.45 2.04
CA GLU A 38 21.62 -13.01 1.21
C GLU A 38 22.51 -11.95 1.90
N VAL A 39 21.88 -11.02 2.61
CA VAL A 39 22.63 -9.98 3.34
C VAL A 39 23.06 -10.48 4.71
N GLY A 40 22.32 -11.44 5.30
CA GLY A 40 22.60 -12.04 6.60
C GLY A 40 22.14 -11.20 7.79
N LEU A 41 21.13 -10.34 7.58
CA LEU A 41 20.63 -9.48 8.65
C LEU A 41 19.66 -10.22 9.58
N LYS A 42 19.67 -9.80 10.85
CA LYS A 42 18.70 -10.23 11.85
C LYS A 42 17.37 -9.49 11.67
N ALA A 43 16.34 -9.98 12.33
CA ALA A 43 15.00 -9.41 12.26
C ALA A 43 14.93 -7.97 12.81
N GLY A 44 15.73 -7.64 13.83
CA GLY A 44 15.84 -6.27 14.38
C GLY A 44 16.40 -5.27 13.37
N ASP A 45 17.53 -5.64 12.71
CA ASP A 45 18.13 -4.81 11.66
C ASP A 45 17.16 -4.61 10.48
N THR A 46 16.47 -5.68 10.09
CA THR A 46 15.41 -5.62 9.06
C THR A 46 14.29 -4.67 9.49
N GLY A 47 13.90 -4.67 10.76
CA GLY A 47 12.94 -3.74 11.31
C GLY A 47 13.38 -2.27 11.20
N ILE A 48 14.67 -1.98 11.45
CA ILE A 48 15.26 -0.64 11.27
C ILE A 48 15.16 -0.20 9.80
N ILE A 49 15.47 -1.10 8.86
CA ILE A 49 15.33 -0.80 7.42
C ILE A 49 13.89 -0.41 7.07
N TYR A 50 12.91 -1.17 7.53
CA TYR A 50 11.50 -0.86 7.28
C TYR A 50 11.04 0.43 7.97
N ALA A 51 11.61 0.79 9.12
CA ALA A 51 11.35 2.09 9.75
C ALA A 51 11.84 3.25 8.89
N VAL A 52 13.10 3.19 8.42
CA VAL A 52 13.68 4.23 7.55
C VAL A 52 12.92 4.31 6.23
N LEU A 53 12.51 3.16 5.67
CA LEU A 53 11.67 3.10 4.47
C LEU A 53 10.33 3.80 4.69
N SER A 54 9.67 3.58 5.83
CA SER A 54 8.37 4.19 6.16
C SER A 54 8.47 5.72 6.30
N VAL A 55 9.54 6.22 6.94
CA VAL A 55 9.82 7.67 7.02
C VAL A 55 10.04 8.24 5.63
N SER A 56 10.90 7.60 4.83
CA SER A 56 11.23 8.05 3.48
C SER A 56 10.01 8.04 2.56
N ALA A 57 9.16 7.02 2.67
CA ALA A 57 7.91 6.91 1.94
C ALA A 57 6.95 8.06 2.26
N LEU A 58 6.82 8.41 3.54
CA LEU A 58 5.97 9.53 3.99
C LEU A 58 6.43 10.85 3.37
N PHE A 59 7.72 11.17 3.47
CA PHE A 59 8.28 12.39 2.89
C PHE A 59 8.16 12.40 1.36
N ALA A 60 8.45 11.28 0.69
CA ALA A 60 8.35 11.16 -0.76
C ALA A 60 6.92 11.41 -1.25
N GLN A 61 5.92 10.82 -0.60
CA GLN A 61 4.50 10.99 -0.96
C GLN A 61 4.05 12.46 -0.83
N ILE A 62 4.43 13.13 0.25
CA ILE A 62 4.09 14.54 0.48
C ILE A 62 4.76 15.42 -0.57
N CYS A 63 6.07 15.28 -0.76
CA CYS A 63 6.84 16.08 -1.73
C CYS A 63 6.34 15.88 -3.17
N TYR A 64 6.12 14.63 -3.56
CA TYR A 64 5.64 14.32 -4.91
C TYR A 64 4.20 14.77 -5.14
N GLY A 65 3.35 14.71 -4.13
CA GLY A 65 2.01 15.27 -4.19
C GLY A 65 2.03 16.76 -4.56
N PHE A 66 2.81 17.57 -3.83
CA PHE A 66 2.98 19.00 -4.12
C PHE A 66 3.56 19.27 -5.50
N ILE A 67 4.57 18.50 -5.92
CA ILE A 67 5.20 18.67 -7.23
C ILE A 67 4.21 18.30 -8.33
N GLN A 68 3.49 17.16 -8.19
CA GLN A 68 2.52 16.68 -9.17
C GLN A 68 1.34 17.64 -9.34
N ASP A 69 0.89 18.27 -8.26
CA ASP A 69 -0.19 19.26 -8.32
C ASP A 69 0.22 20.49 -9.14
N LYS A 70 1.47 20.94 -9.01
CA LYS A 70 2.02 22.04 -9.83
C LYS A 70 2.26 21.64 -11.30
N LEU A 71 2.65 20.39 -11.53
CA LEU A 71 2.96 19.88 -12.88
C LEU A 71 1.69 19.51 -13.68
N GLY A 72 0.59 19.17 -13.01
CA GLY A 72 -0.65 18.73 -13.64
C GLY A 72 -0.44 17.48 -14.51
N LEU A 73 -0.64 17.60 -15.83
CA LEU A 73 -0.43 16.53 -16.81
C LEU A 73 0.97 16.52 -17.45
N ARG A 74 1.91 17.31 -16.93
CA ARG A 74 3.31 17.24 -17.39
C ARG A 74 3.98 15.97 -16.86
N LYS A 75 4.75 15.28 -17.69
CA LYS A 75 5.38 14.01 -17.40
C LYS A 75 6.75 14.10 -16.72
N ASN A 76 7.19 15.30 -16.31
CA ASN A 76 8.55 15.51 -15.80
C ASN A 76 8.86 14.61 -14.59
N LEU A 77 7.92 14.51 -13.64
CA LEU A 77 8.09 13.68 -12.46
C LEU A 77 8.04 12.18 -12.81
N LEU A 78 7.19 11.78 -13.77
CA LEU A 78 7.17 10.40 -14.29
C LEU A 78 8.49 10.02 -14.96
N TRP A 79 9.13 10.94 -15.70
CA TRP A 79 10.46 10.70 -16.29
C TRP A 79 11.53 10.49 -15.21
N TYR A 80 11.50 11.30 -14.15
CA TYR A 80 12.40 11.12 -13.02
C TYR A 80 12.21 9.73 -12.37
N ILE A 81 10.96 9.35 -12.10
CA ILE A 81 10.63 8.02 -11.55
C ILE A 81 11.09 6.91 -12.51
N THR A 82 10.92 7.09 -13.82
CA THR A 82 11.36 6.12 -14.83
C THR A 82 12.86 5.84 -14.74
N VAL A 83 13.69 6.88 -14.55
CA VAL A 83 15.13 6.70 -14.34
C VAL A 83 15.40 5.87 -13.09
N LEU A 84 14.70 6.15 -11.99
CA LEU A 84 14.82 5.36 -10.76
C LEU A 84 14.39 3.90 -10.98
N LEU A 85 13.30 3.64 -11.73
CA LEU A 85 12.87 2.27 -12.04
C LEU A 85 13.92 1.50 -12.85
N ILE A 86 14.56 2.13 -13.83
CA ILE A 86 15.65 1.51 -14.63
C ILE A 86 16.85 1.17 -13.74
N LEU A 87 17.16 2.05 -12.79
CA LEU A 87 18.26 1.87 -11.86
C LEU A 87 17.98 0.87 -10.73
N SER A 88 16.83 0.18 -10.72
CA SER A 88 16.47 -0.73 -9.62
C SER A 88 17.52 -1.81 -9.37
N GLY A 89 18.04 -2.45 -10.41
CA GLY A 89 19.08 -3.47 -10.26
C GLY A 89 20.34 -2.91 -9.59
N PRO A 90 21.02 -1.94 -10.20
CA PRO A 90 22.21 -1.33 -9.60
C PRO A 90 21.97 -0.76 -8.20
N ALA A 91 20.81 -0.16 -7.94
CA ALA A 91 20.48 0.41 -6.63
C ALA A 91 20.33 -0.67 -5.56
N TYR A 92 19.66 -1.79 -5.84
CA TYR A 92 19.56 -2.90 -4.88
C TYR A 92 20.91 -3.59 -4.63
N LEU A 93 21.77 -3.71 -5.66
CA LEU A 93 23.13 -4.21 -5.47
C LEU A 93 23.95 -3.28 -4.58
N LEU A 94 23.88 -1.97 -4.80
CA LEU A 94 24.53 -0.98 -3.96
C LEU A 94 23.94 -0.98 -2.54
N PHE A 95 22.63 -1.11 -2.41
CA PHE A 95 21.96 -1.24 -1.12
C PHE A 95 22.50 -2.42 -0.31
N GLY A 96 22.59 -3.62 -0.91
CA GLY A 96 23.15 -4.79 -0.26
C GLY A 96 24.64 -4.62 0.12
N TYR A 97 25.42 -3.97 -0.74
CA TYR A 97 26.82 -3.67 -0.45
C TYR A 97 26.96 -2.72 0.76
N LEU A 98 26.16 -1.63 0.79
CA LEU A 98 26.18 -0.67 1.89
C LEU A 98 25.70 -1.28 3.21
N LEU A 99 24.70 -2.17 3.18
CA LEU A 99 24.25 -2.89 4.38
C LEU A 99 25.34 -3.76 4.99
N LYS A 100 26.18 -4.38 4.17
CA LYS A 100 27.34 -5.19 4.65
C LYS A 100 28.43 -4.33 5.27
N ILE A 101 28.55 -3.05 4.88
CA ILE A 101 29.50 -2.11 5.51
C ILE A 101 28.92 -1.57 6.81
N ASN A 102 27.70 -1.05 6.76
CA ASN A 102 27.02 -0.49 7.91
C ASN A 102 25.50 -0.51 7.68
N VAL A 103 24.78 -1.15 8.60
CA VAL A 103 23.32 -1.32 8.51
C VAL A 103 22.59 0.01 8.40
N LEU A 104 23.00 1.03 9.19
CA LEU A 104 22.34 2.33 9.17
C LEU A 104 22.56 3.06 7.84
N LEU A 105 23.79 3.04 7.30
CA LEU A 105 24.12 3.65 6.02
C LEU A 105 23.33 3.00 4.89
N GLY A 106 23.29 1.68 4.85
CA GLY A 106 22.49 0.94 3.89
C GLY A 106 21.00 1.23 4.04
N SER A 107 20.48 1.26 5.27
CA SER A 107 19.06 1.57 5.55
C SER A 107 18.65 2.95 5.04
N ILE A 108 19.51 3.96 5.25
CA ILE A 108 19.26 5.32 4.74
C ILE A 108 19.22 5.33 3.21
N PHE A 109 20.22 4.74 2.57
CA PHE A 109 20.24 4.67 1.09
C PHE A 109 19.04 3.90 0.54
N GLY A 110 18.82 2.66 1.01
CA GLY A 110 17.71 1.80 0.55
C GLY A 110 16.35 2.39 0.86
N GLY A 111 16.16 2.95 2.06
CA GLY A 111 14.93 3.59 2.47
C GLY A 111 14.57 4.81 1.60
N ILE A 112 15.55 5.69 1.34
CA ILE A 112 15.35 6.84 0.43
C ILE A 112 15.06 6.37 -0.98
N TYR A 113 15.85 5.43 -1.50
CA TYR A 113 15.65 4.92 -2.86
C TYR A 113 14.29 4.27 -3.04
N ILE A 114 13.90 3.34 -2.17
CA ILE A 114 12.61 2.64 -2.22
C ILE A 114 11.45 3.62 -1.99
N GLY A 115 11.60 4.53 -1.02
CA GLY A 115 10.62 5.57 -0.71
C GLY A 115 10.31 6.46 -1.92
N LEU A 116 11.35 6.97 -2.58
CA LEU A 116 11.21 7.82 -3.76
C LEU A 116 10.70 7.05 -4.98
N THR A 117 11.26 5.86 -5.23
CA THR A 117 10.97 5.10 -6.46
C THR A 117 9.57 4.50 -6.43
N PHE A 118 9.23 3.77 -5.38
CA PHE A 118 8.02 2.97 -5.34
C PHE A 118 6.90 3.63 -4.55
N ASN A 119 7.14 4.02 -3.30
CA ASN A 119 6.08 4.56 -2.44
C ASN A 119 5.62 5.96 -2.87
N GLY A 120 6.56 6.83 -3.25
CA GLY A 120 6.23 8.13 -3.85
C GLY A 120 5.78 7.97 -5.29
N GLY A 121 6.49 7.13 -6.06
CA GLY A 121 6.25 6.93 -7.49
C GLY A 121 4.87 6.41 -7.81
N ILE A 122 4.31 5.49 -7.01
CA ILE A 122 2.95 4.99 -7.25
C ILE A 122 1.90 6.10 -7.12
N GLY A 123 2.02 6.97 -6.13
CA GLY A 123 1.10 8.10 -5.95
C GLY A 123 1.10 9.04 -7.16
N VAL A 124 2.28 9.29 -7.75
CA VAL A 124 2.41 10.09 -8.96
C VAL A 124 1.76 9.43 -10.16
N LEU A 125 2.04 8.14 -10.38
CA LEU A 125 1.50 7.40 -11.52
C LEU A 125 -0.02 7.24 -11.43
N GLU A 126 -0.54 6.95 -10.23
CA GLU A 126 -1.98 6.84 -9.99
C GLU A 126 -2.69 8.18 -10.17
N SER A 127 -2.16 9.25 -9.59
CA SER A 127 -2.70 10.60 -9.74
C SER A 127 -2.70 11.07 -11.21
N TYR A 128 -1.61 10.80 -11.93
CA TYR A 128 -1.51 11.11 -13.36
C TYR A 128 -2.54 10.30 -14.15
N THR A 129 -2.64 9.00 -13.92
CA THR A 129 -3.58 8.10 -14.60
C THR A 129 -5.02 8.50 -14.33
N GLU A 130 -5.34 8.88 -13.10
CA GLU A 130 -6.68 9.32 -12.71
C GLU A 130 -7.08 10.62 -13.43
N ARG A 131 -6.18 11.60 -13.52
CA ARG A 131 -6.42 12.84 -14.28
C ARG A 131 -6.65 12.58 -15.77
N VAL A 132 -5.86 11.68 -16.37
CA VAL A 132 -6.05 11.28 -17.78
C VAL A 132 -7.34 10.47 -17.95
N ALA A 133 -7.69 9.61 -16.99
CA ALA A 133 -8.93 8.83 -17.01
C ALA A 133 -10.18 9.73 -17.04
N ARG A 134 -10.21 10.77 -16.20
CA ARG A 134 -11.27 11.80 -16.22
C ARG A 134 -11.32 12.54 -17.56
N GLN A 135 -10.18 12.94 -18.11
CA GLN A 135 -10.12 13.63 -19.39
C GLN A 135 -10.56 12.74 -20.57
N SER A 136 -10.19 11.46 -20.55
CA SER A 136 -10.43 10.48 -21.62
C SER A 136 -11.68 9.63 -21.39
N GLN A 137 -12.44 9.90 -20.30
CA GLN A 137 -13.69 9.23 -19.94
C GLN A 137 -13.61 7.70 -19.85
N PHE A 138 -12.52 7.18 -19.23
CA PHE A 138 -12.46 5.79 -18.82
C PHE A 138 -12.37 5.67 -17.28
N GLU A 139 -12.71 4.51 -16.75
CA GLU A 139 -12.68 4.27 -15.32
C GLU A 139 -11.23 4.00 -14.85
N PHE A 140 -10.73 4.83 -13.94
CA PHE A 140 -9.40 4.66 -13.32
C PHE A 140 -9.18 3.26 -12.75
N GLY A 141 -10.19 2.70 -12.07
CA GLY A 141 -10.11 1.37 -11.45
C GLY A 141 -9.77 0.25 -12.45
N LYS A 142 -10.27 0.35 -13.69
CA LYS A 142 -9.95 -0.63 -14.76
C LYS A 142 -8.48 -0.56 -15.17
N ALA A 143 -7.88 0.63 -15.20
CA ALA A 143 -6.45 0.77 -15.47
C ALA A 143 -5.62 0.32 -14.26
N ARG A 144 -6.05 0.70 -13.04
CA ARG A 144 -5.36 0.37 -11.78
C ARG A 144 -5.26 -1.15 -11.52
N MET A 145 -6.28 -1.91 -11.92
CA MET A 145 -6.31 -3.37 -11.80
C MET A 145 -5.10 -4.03 -12.48
N TRP A 146 -4.59 -3.49 -13.59
CA TRP A 146 -3.40 -4.00 -14.27
C TRP A 146 -2.15 -3.92 -13.40
N GLY A 147 -2.08 -2.94 -12.48
CA GLY A 147 -1.01 -2.88 -11.49
C GLY A 147 -1.05 -4.09 -10.54
N SER A 148 -2.21 -4.45 -9.99
CA SER A 148 -2.35 -5.64 -9.14
C SER A 148 -1.99 -6.92 -9.90
N LEU A 149 -2.38 -7.03 -11.18
CA LEU A 149 -1.98 -8.15 -12.03
C LEU A 149 -0.46 -8.17 -12.26
N GLY A 150 0.18 -7.02 -12.48
CA GLY A 150 1.64 -6.91 -12.59
C GLY A 150 2.36 -7.39 -11.32
N TRP A 151 1.85 -6.99 -10.15
CA TRP A 151 2.36 -7.49 -8.87
C TRP A 151 2.23 -9.02 -8.75
N ALA A 152 1.05 -9.56 -9.02
CA ALA A 152 0.78 -10.99 -8.91
C ALA A 152 1.66 -11.82 -9.86
N VAL A 153 1.81 -11.39 -11.12
CA VAL A 153 2.67 -12.07 -12.11
C VAL A 153 4.13 -12.05 -11.66
N ALA A 154 4.64 -10.90 -11.22
CA ALA A 154 6.03 -10.79 -10.83
C ALA A 154 6.35 -11.62 -9.58
N THR A 155 5.51 -11.55 -8.55
CA THR A 155 5.74 -12.29 -7.31
C THR A 155 5.61 -13.81 -7.50
N PHE A 156 4.78 -14.27 -8.45
CA PHE A 156 4.68 -15.69 -8.80
C PHE A 156 6.03 -16.28 -9.19
N PHE A 157 6.79 -15.56 -10.01
CA PHE A 157 8.11 -16.00 -10.46
C PHE A 157 9.24 -15.59 -9.49
N ALA A 158 9.02 -14.61 -8.61
CA ALA A 158 10.07 -14.03 -7.80
C ALA A 158 10.78 -15.07 -6.91
N GLY A 159 10.05 -15.99 -6.29
CA GLY A 159 10.62 -17.05 -5.46
C GLY A 159 11.47 -18.05 -6.24
N LEU A 160 11.03 -18.42 -7.45
CA LEU A 160 11.80 -19.29 -8.34
C LEU A 160 13.09 -18.62 -8.82
N LEU A 161 13.00 -17.38 -9.28
CA LEU A 161 14.16 -16.61 -9.71
C LEU A 161 15.16 -16.37 -8.57
N PHE A 162 14.63 -16.11 -7.37
CA PHE A 162 15.44 -15.93 -6.16
C PHE A 162 16.27 -17.19 -5.85
N ASN A 163 15.67 -18.37 -5.99
CA ASN A 163 16.35 -19.64 -5.74
C ASN A 163 17.46 -19.96 -6.78
N ILE A 164 17.33 -19.43 -8.00
CA ILE A 164 18.40 -19.57 -9.04
C ILE A 164 19.51 -18.55 -8.73
N ASN A 165 19.15 -17.29 -8.62
CA ASN A 165 20.04 -16.20 -8.24
C ASN A 165 19.19 -14.97 -7.83
N PRO A 166 19.28 -14.47 -6.59
CA PRO A 166 18.53 -13.32 -6.12
C PRO A 166 18.65 -12.08 -7.01
N GLN A 167 19.80 -11.90 -7.68
CA GLN A 167 20.05 -10.77 -8.58
C GLN A 167 19.16 -10.78 -9.83
N LEU A 168 18.61 -11.95 -10.22
CA LEU A 168 17.69 -12.05 -11.34
C LEU A 168 16.41 -11.24 -11.10
N ASN A 169 15.91 -11.20 -9.87
CA ASN A 169 14.77 -10.38 -9.51
C ASN A 169 15.05 -8.89 -9.73
N PHE A 170 16.25 -8.42 -9.39
CA PHE A 170 16.67 -7.04 -9.60
C PHE A 170 16.91 -6.72 -11.09
N ALA A 171 17.42 -7.70 -11.85
CA ALA A 171 17.56 -7.57 -13.30
C ALA A 171 16.18 -7.45 -13.98
N VAL A 172 15.22 -8.30 -13.61
CA VAL A 172 13.83 -8.22 -14.10
C VAL A 172 13.22 -6.86 -13.76
N ALA A 173 13.46 -6.33 -12.55
CA ALA A 173 13.00 -5.00 -12.15
C ALA A 173 13.54 -3.91 -13.09
N SER A 174 14.86 -3.90 -13.38
CA SER A 174 15.47 -2.94 -14.30
C SER A 174 14.96 -3.09 -15.74
N CYS A 175 14.83 -4.31 -16.24
CA CYS A 175 14.27 -4.57 -17.57
C CYS A 175 12.82 -4.09 -17.68
N SER A 176 12.02 -4.31 -16.65
CA SER A 176 10.66 -3.77 -16.55
C SER A 176 10.64 -2.24 -16.55
N GLY A 177 11.60 -1.60 -15.88
CA GLY A 177 11.81 -0.15 -15.90
C GLY A 177 12.13 0.37 -17.31
N LEU A 178 12.91 -0.38 -18.11
CA LEU A 178 13.16 -0.05 -19.53
C LEU A 178 11.89 -0.16 -20.37
N VAL A 179 11.06 -1.17 -20.12
CA VAL A 179 9.75 -1.29 -20.82
C VAL A 179 8.85 -0.11 -20.42
N PHE A 180 8.83 0.26 -19.14
CA PHE A 180 8.10 1.44 -18.66
C PHE A 180 8.56 2.73 -19.38
N PHE A 181 9.88 2.91 -19.56
CA PHE A 181 10.44 4.02 -20.33
C PHE A 181 9.88 4.07 -21.74
N MET A 182 9.91 2.94 -22.46
CA MET A 182 9.43 2.86 -23.85
C MET A 182 7.92 3.19 -23.94
N LEU A 183 7.13 2.73 -22.98
CA LEU A 183 5.69 3.01 -22.91
C LEU A 183 5.41 4.49 -22.61
N LEU A 184 6.14 5.07 -21.64
CA LEU A 184 5.99 6.49 -21.30
C LEU A 184 6.38 7.42 -22.46
N ALA A 185 7.39 7.03 -23.24
CA ALA A 185 7.80 7.77 -24.45
C ALA A 185 6.68 7.80 -25.51
N ARG A 186 5.95 6.69 -25.65
CA ARG A 186 4.82 6.57 -26.59
C ARG A 186 3.54 7.27 -26.12
N LEU A 187 3.39 7.48 -24.80
CA LEU A 187 2.21 8.11 -24.24
C LEU A 187 2.16 9.59 -24.66
N LYS A 188 1.16 9.96 -25.45
CA LYS A 188 0.87 11.35 -25.84
C LYS A 188 -0.47 11.74 -25.24
N VAL A 189 -0.44 12.66 -24.28
CA VAL A 189 -1.64 13.23 -23.66
C VAL A 189 -1.71 14.70 -24.03
N SER A 190 -2.83 15.12 -24.58
CA SER A 190 -3.08 16.54 -24.88
C SER A 190 -3.25 17.31 -23.57
N SER A 191 -2.51 18.40 -23.42
CA SER A 191 -2.70 19.29 -22.27
C SER A 191 -4.04 19.98 -22.39
N ALA A 192 -4.97 19.71 -21.47
CA ALA A 192 -6.21 20.46 -21.38
C ALA A 192 -5.93 21.91 -20.99
N PRO A 193 -6.69 22.91 -21.48
CA PRO A 193 -6.58 24.29 -21.03
C PRO A 193 -6.72 24.41 -19.50
N HIS A 194 -5.98 25.31 -18.87
CA HIS A 194 -5.97 25.51 -17.41
C HIS A 194 -7.37 25.66 -16.76
N ALA A 195 -8.33 26.25 -17.50
CA ALA A 195 -9.71 26.43 -17.02
C ALA A 195 -10.46 25.12 -16.71
N MET A 196 -10.10 24.01 -17.37
CA MET A 196 -10.71 22.70 -17.11
C MET A 196 -10.05 21.99 -15.92
N GLN A 197 -8.85 22.39 -15.56
CA GLN A 197 -8.07 21.86 -14.44
C GLN A 197 -8.56 22.38 -13.09
N GLU A 198 -9.05 23.64 -13.04
CA GLU A 198 -9.63 24.26 -11.83
C GLU A 198 -11.03 23.74 -11.50
N ALA A 199 -11.83 23.37 -12.51
CA ALA A 199 -13.19 22.82 -12.32
C ALA A 199 -13.18 21.39 -11.74
N VAL A 200 -12.05 20.68 -11.83
CA VAL A 200 -11.86 19.29 -11.36
C VAL A 200 -11.28 19.22 -9.93
N SER A 201 -10.63 20.29 -9.47
CA SER A 201 -10.23 20.42 -8.07
C SER A 201 -11.45 20.81 -7.24
N GLY A 202 -12.08 19.83 -6.58
CA GLY A 202 -13.06 20.09 -5.52
C GLY A 202 -12.49 21.15 -4.56
N GLY A 203 -13.34 22.08 -4.10
CA GLY A 203 -12.98 23.32 -3.42
C GLY A 203 -11.73 23.23 -2.54
N LYS A 204 -10.84 24.23 -2.67
CA LYS A 204 -9.56 24.28 -1.99
C LYS A 204 -9.74 24.01 -0.49
N VAL A 205 -9.22 22.86 -0.03
CA VAL A 205 -9.08 22.57 1.39
C VAL A 205 -7.98 23.49 1.93
N THR A 206 -8.32 24.33 2.90
CA THR A 206 -7.34 25.19 3.56
C THR A 206 -6.58 24.44 4.64
N LEU A 207 -5.40 24.94 5.00
CA LEU A 207 -4.66 24.40 6.14
C LEU A 207 -5.47 24.50 7.43
N GLU A 208 -6.30 25.55 7.57
CA GLU A 208 -7.20 25.75 8.69
C GLU A 208 -8.26 24.64 8.76
N ASP A 209 -8.85 24.24 7.63
CA ASP A 209 -9.80 23.11 7.57
C ASP A 209 -9.14 21.80 8.01
N ALA A 210 -7.90 21.56 7.62
CA ALA A 210 -7.13 20.38 8.01
C ALA A 210 -6.78 20.40 9.52
N LEU A 211 -6.35 21.56 10.06
CA LEU A 211 -6.06 21.72 11.48
C LEU A 211 -7.34 21.58 12.34
N ARG A 212 -8.47 22.04 11.85
CA ARG A 212 -9.76 21.88 12.54
C ARG A 212 -10.15 20.42 12.74
N LEU A 213 -9.69 19.49 11.88
CA LEU A 213 -9.89 18.05 12.10
C LEU A 213 -9.29 17.57 13.41
N LEU A 214 -8.12 18.11 13.78
CA LEU A 214 -7.41 17.72 15.02
C LEU A 214 -8.18 18.10 16.29
N THR A 215 -9.16 19.00 16.21
CA THR A 215 -10.01 19.38 17.35
C THR A 215 -11.22 18.47 17.54
N LEU A 216 -11.49 17.57 16.57
CA LEU A 216 -12.68 16.71 16.58
C LEU A 216 -12.41 15.38 17.29
N PRO A 217 -13.12 15.04 18.38
CA PRO A 217 -12.96 13.75 19.06
C PRO A 217 -13.17 12.52 18.14
N ARG A 218 -14.10 12.64 17.18
CA ARG A 218 -14.37 11.60 16.19
C ARG A 218 -13.18 11.34 15.24
N PHE A 219 -12.31 12.32 14.99
CA PHE A 219 -11.09 12.14 14.25
C PHE A 219 -10.11 11.26 15.04
N TRP A 220 -9.93 11.55 16.32
CA TRP A 220 -9.04 10.76 17.18
C TRP A 220 -9.56 9.35 17.43
N ALA A 221 -10.88 9.14 17.47
CA ALA A 221 -11.45 7.79 17.50
C ALA A 221 -11.09 6.98 16.24
N LEU A 222 -11.12 7.62 15.06
CA LEU A 222 -10.67 6.98 13.82
C LEU A 222 -9.17 6.72 13.84
N VAL A 223 -8.35 7.70 14.26
CA VAL A 223 -6.90 7.55 14.39
C VAL A 223 -6.55 6.41 15.33
N PHE A 224 -7.21 6.31 16.48
CA PHE A 224 -7.01 5.20 17.43
C PHE A 224 -7.28 3.84 16.79
N PHE A 225 -8.37 3.69 16.04
CA PHE A 225 -8.66 2.48 15.28
C PHE A 225 -7.58 2.19 14.25
N VAL A 226 -7.13 3.20 13.49
CA VAL A 226 -6.09 3.07 12.47
C VAL A 226 -4.74 2.69 13.09
N VAL A 227 -4.37 3.27 14.22
CA VAL A 227 -3.15 2.91 14.98
C VAL A 227 -3.11 1.41 15.27
N GLY A 228 -4.21 0.86 15.76
CA GLY A 228 -4.30 -0.57 16.06
C GLY A 228 -4.28 -1.43 14.81
N THR A 229 -5.08 -1.10 13.81
CA THR A 229 -5.18 -1.94 12.60
C THR A 229 -3.97 -1.85 11.70
N CYS A 230 -3.25 -0.71 11.61
CA CYS A 230 -2.04 -0.57 10.81
C CYS A 230 -0.86 -1.46 11.26
N ILE A 231 -0.98 -2.14 12.41
CA ILE A 231 -0.06 -3.22 12.82
C ILE A 231 0.02 -4.31 11.76
N TYR A 232 -1.03 -4.51 10.94
CA TYR A 232 -1.00 -5.50 9.85
C TYR A 232 0.17 -5.26 8.87
N GLY A 233 0.49 -3.99 8.58
CA GLY A 233 1.61 -3.67 7.70
C GLY A 233 2.95 -4.09 8.28
N VAL A 234 3.13 -3.96 9.60
CA VAL A 234 4.34 -4.39 10.31
C VAL A 234 4.45 -5.92 10.35
N TYR A 235 3.34 -6.61 10.61
CA TYR A 235 3.26 -8.06 10.54
C TYR A 235 3.67 -8.57 9.14
N ASP A 236 3.18 -7.95 8.07
CA ASP A 236 3.43 -8.40 6.69
C ASP A 236 4.88 -8.16 6.24
N GLN A 237 5.64 -7.25 6.87
CA GLN A 237 7.02 -6.93 6.47
C GLN A 237 7.96 -8.13 6.55
N GLN A 238 7.90 -8.93 7.61
CA GLN A 238 8.77 -10.07 7.83
C GLN A 238 8.03 -11.43 7.79
N PHE A 239 6.75 -11.43 7.48
CA PHE A 239 5.98 -12.66 7.25
C PHE A 239 6.61 -13.58 6.20
N PRO A 240 7.22 -13.10 5.10
CA PRO A 240 7.89 -13.97 4.13
C PRO A 240 8.97 -14.84 4.75
N VAL A 241 9.76 -14.31 5.69
CA VAL A 241 10.81 -15.04 6.41
C VAL A 241 10.20 -16.13 7.29
N TYR A 242 9.19 -15.77 8.08
CA TYR A 242 8.46 -16.72 8.90
C TYR A 242 7.82 -17.84 8.09
N PHE A 243 7.16 -17.49 6.98
CA PHE A 243 6.52 -18.47 6.11
C PHE A 243 7.54 -19.43 5.47
N SER A 244 8.66 -18.91 4.96
CA SER A 244 9.71 -19.74 4.36
C SER A 244 10.33 -20.71 5.35
N SER A 245 10.40 -20.37 6.64
CA SER A 245 10.92 -21.25 7.68
C SER A 245 10.01 -22.43 8.05
N GLN A 246 8.77 -22.45 7.56
CA GLN A 246 7.83 -23.55 7.77
C GLN A 246 8.03 -24.74 6.82
N PHE A 247 8.94 -24.64 5.88
CA PHE A 247 9.23 -25.69 4.89
C PHE A 247 10.53 -26.43 5.22
N ALA A 248 10.66 -27.63 4.66
CA ALA A 248 11.85 -28.46 4.86
C ALA A 248 13.13 -27.78 4.34
N THR A 249 12.99 -26.96 3.28
CA THR A 249 14.09 -26.18 2.70
C THR A 249 13.66 -24.73 2.45
N LEU A 250 14.59 -23.81 2.60
CA LEU A 250 14.34 -22.38 2.30
C LEU A 250 13.99 -22.18 0.82
N HIS A 251 14.56 -22.97 -0.09
CA HIS A 251 14.24 -22.94 -1.52
C HIS A 251 12.76 -23.23 -1.78
N GLU A 252 12.23 -24.27 -1.15
CA GLU A 252 10.81 -24.60 -1.24
C GLU A 252 9.96 -23.47 -0.64
N GLY A 253 10.32 -22.98 0.55
CA GLY A 253 9.62 -21.91 1.22
C GLY A 253 9.57 -20.61 0.42
N ASN A 254 10.69 -20.22 -0.22
CA ASN A 254 10.77 -19.03 -1.07
C ASN A 254 9.85 -19.14 -2.29
N ALA A 255 9.86 -20.29 -2.98
CA ALA A 255 9.00 -20.55 -4.14
C ALA A 255 7.52 -20.54 -3.73
N MET A 256 7.17 -21.23 -2.65
CA MET A 256 5.80 -21.33 -2.14
C MET A 256 5.28 -19.97 -1.63
N TYR A 257 6.16 -19.12 -1.06
CA TYR A 257 5.77 -17.76 -0.71
C TYR A 257 5.41 -16.92 -1.96
N GLY A 258 6.19 -17.05 -3.04
CA GLY A 258 5.89 -16.39 -4.31
C GLY A 258 4.50 -16.76 -4.84
N TYR A 259 4.16 -18.06 -4.82
CA TYR A 259 2.84 -18.56 -5.23
C TYR A 259 1.72 -18.09 -4.31
N LEU A 260 1.92 -18.19 -3.00
CA LEU A 260 0.94 -17.77 -2.00
C LEU A 260 0.63 -16.28 -2.12
N ASN A 261 1.66 -15.45 -2.23
CA ASN A 261 1.51 -14.00 -2.33
C ASN A 261 0.83 -13.60 -3.65
N SER A 262 1.17 -14.28 -4.77
CA SER A 262 0.49 -14.09 -6.05
C SER A 262 -1.01 -14.42 -5.95
N PHE A 263 -1.32 -15.56 -5.36
CA PHE A 263 -2.71 -16.01 -5.18
C PHE A 263 -3.49 -15.08 -4.24
N GLN A 264 -2.86 -14.62 -3.15
CA GLN A 264 -3.46 -13.64 -2.23
C GLN A 264 -3.84 -12.35 -2.95
N VAL A 265 -2.93 -11.77 -3.76
CA VAL A 265 -3.20 -10.53 -4.50
C VAL A 265 -4.33 -10.70 -5.50
N PHE A 266 -4.42 -11.88 -6.14
CA PHE A 266 -5.53 -12.18 -7.03
C PHE A 266 -6.87 -12.27 -6.27
N LEU A 267 -6.90 -12.93 -5.11
CA LEU A 267 -8.08 -12.99 -4.25
C LEU A 267 -8.45 -11.61 -3.68
N GLU A 268 -7.47 -10.78 -3.35
CA GLU A 268 -7.68 -9.41 -2.88
C GLU A 268 -8.38 -8.56 -3.95
N ALA A 269 -7.96 -8.70 -5.22
CA ALA A 269 -8.64 -8.05 -6.33
C ALA A 269 -10.12 -8.48 -6.43
N ALA A 270 -10.41 -9.78 -6.27
CA ALA A 270 -11.78 -10.27 -6.20
C ALA A 270 -12.53 -9.73 -4.96
N GLY A 271 -11.86 -9.67 -3.81
CA GLY A 271 -12.38 -9.09 -2.58
C GLY A 271 -12.82 -7.63 -2.74
N MET A 272 -12.10 -6.83 -3.53
CA MET A 272 -12.45 -5.44 -3.82
C MET A 272 -13.81 -5.29 -4.54
N PHE A 273 -14.23 -6.28 -5.33
CA PHE A 273 -15.57 -6.29 -5.94
C PHE A 273 -16.67 -6.64 -4.92
N CYS A 274 -16.37 -7.50 -3.96
CA CYS A 274 -17.35 -7.96 -2.96
C CYS A 274 -17.46 -7.00 -1.76
N ALA A 275 -16.38 -6.32 -1.40
CA ALA A 275 -16.33 -5.44 -0.22
C ALA A 275 -17.40 -4.34 -0.22
N PRO A 276 -17.71 -3.61 -1.32
CA PRO A 276 -18.77 -2.60 -1.32
C PRO A 276 -20.14 -3.20 -0.99
N TRP A 277 -20.45 -4.38 -1.51
CA TRP A 277 -21.72 -5.06 -1.21
C TRP A 277 -21.84 -5.39 0.28
N LEU A 278 -20.79 -5.97 0.86
CA LEU A 278 -20.74 -6.31 2.29
C LEU A 278 -20.86 -5.03 3.14
N VAL A 279 -20.04 -4.02 2.88
CA VAL A 279 -20.00 -2.77 3.66
C VAL A 279 -21.31 -1.98 3.52
N ASN A 280 -21.99 -2.05 2.38
CA ASN A 280 -23.32 -1.46 2.21
C ASN A 280 -24.36 -2.14 3.10
N ARG A 281 -24.22 -3.44 3.31
CA ARG A 281 -25.19 -4.22 4.09
C ARG A 281 -24.96 -4.07 5.61
N ILE A 282 -23.71 -4.12 6.08
CA ILE A 282 -23.39 -4.07 7.52
C ILE A 282 -23.15 -2.66 8.05
N GLY A 283 -22.88 -1.68 7.15
CA GLY A 283 -22.55 -0.30 7.47
C GLY A 283 -21.05 -0.08 7.67
N ALA A 284 -20.58 1.18 7.48
CA ALA A 284 -19.17 1.52 7.47
C ALA A 284 -18.47 1.25 8.81
N LYS A 285 -19.07 1.60 9.94
CA LYS A 285 -18.53 1.30 11.28
C LYS A 285 -18.33 -0.21 11.47
N ASN A 286 -19.37 -0.99 11.21
CA ASN A 286 -19.29 -2.45 11.38
C ASN A 286 -18.32 -3.08 10.40
N GLY A 287 -18.15 -2.51 9.20
CA GLY A 287 -17.13 -2.90 8.25
C GLY A 287 -15.70 -2.68 8.76
N LEU A 288 -15.43 -1.53 9.41
CA LEU A 288 -14.15 -1.29 10.09
C LEU A 288 -13.89 -2.32 11.19
N ILE A 289 -14.86 -2.52 12.09
CA ILE A 289 -14.72 -3.51 13.17
C ILE A 289 -14.53 -4.92 12.64
N PHE A 290 -15.29 -5.33 11.60
CA PHE A 290 -15.13 -6.62 10.96
C PHE A 290 -13.72 -6.81 10.39
N ALA A 291 -13.20 -5.81 9.65
CA ALA A 291 -11.85 -5.86 9.11
C ALA A 291 -10.79 -5.98 10.22
N GLY A 292 -10.90 -5.19 11.29
CA GLY A 292 -9.98 -5.27 12.45
C GLY A 292 -10.04 -6.61 13.16
N MET A 293 -11.24 -7.21 13.30
CA MET A 293 -11.38 -8.56 13.90
C MET A 293 -10.76 -9.65 13.02
N VAL A 294 -10.93 -9.59 11.70
CA VAL A 294 -10.29 -10.53 10.76
C VAL A 294 -8.76 -10.38 10.82
N MET A 295 -8.23 -9.14 10.89
CA MET A 295 -6.80 -8.90 11.09
C MET A 295 -6.27 -9.52 12.37
N ALA A 296 -6.95 -9.28 13.48
CA ALA A 296 -6.59 -9.87 14.77
C ALA A 296 -6.58 -11.41 14.70
N MET A 297 -7.64 -12.01 14.13
CA MET A 297 -7.76 -13.44 13.96
C MET A 297 -6.61 -14.00 13.09
N ARG A 298 -6.26 -13.33 11.99
CA ARG A 298 -5.15 -13.73 11.11
C ARG A 298 -3.82 -13.79 11.87
N MET A 299 -3.50 -12.74 12.63
CA MET A 299 -2.25 -12.67 13.39
C MET A 299 -2.22 -13.70 14.52
N VAL A 300 -3.30 -13.83 15.29
CA VAL A 300 -3.42 -14.84 16.34
C VAL A 300 -3.32 -16.25 15.74
N ALA A 301 -4.02 -16.51 14.65
CA ALA A 301 -3.94 -17.81 13.96
C ALA A 301 -2.50 -18.09 13.53
N SER A 302 -1.78 -17.13 12.94
CA SER A 302 -0.37 -17.31 12.53
C SER A 302 0.58 -17.61 13.70
N GLY A 303 0.23 -17.20 14.91
CA GLY A 303 1.01 -17.52 16.11
C GLY A 303 0.64 -18.85 16.78
N LEU A 304 -0.57 -19.36 16.52
CA LEU A 304 -1.09 -20.59 17.15
C LEU A 304 -0.95 -21.82 16.27
N VAL A 305 -0.99 -21.67 14.94
CA VAL A 305 -0.95 -22.80 14.02
C VAL A 305 0.47 -23.07 13.53
N GLU A 306 0.73 -24.34 13.27
CA GLU A 306 2.01 -24.79 12.72
C GLU A 306 1.80 -25.37 11.32
N GLY A 307 2.87 -25.30 10.54
CA GLY A 307 2.93 -25.87 9.20
C GLY A 307 2.40 -24.95 8.09
N PRO A 308 2.93 -25.16 6.87
CA PRO A 308 2.75 -24.22 5.78
C PRO A 308 1.29 -24.08 5.31
N VAL A 309 0.49 -25.13 5.40
CA VAL A 309 -0.91 -25.13 4.92
C VAL A 309 -1.78 -24.21 5.79
N LEU A 310 -1.74 -24.41 7.12
CA LEU A 310 -2.57 -23.61 8.03
C LEU A 310 -2.14 -22.14 8.05
N ILE A 311 -0.83 -21.86 7.99
CA ILE A 311 -0.29 -20.51 7.89
C ILE A 311 -0.68 -19.86 6.55
N SER A 312 -0.72 -20.62 5.44
CA SER A 312 -1.23 -20.13 4.16
C SER A 312 -2.69 -19.70 4.26
N ILE A 313 -3.54 -20.50 4.90
CA ILE A 313 -4.96 -20.16 5.12
C ILE A 313 -5.09 -18.89 5.95
N ALA A 314 -4.31 -18.77 7.04
CA ALA A 314 -4.27 -17.55 7.84
C ALA A 314 -3.86 -16.34 6.98
N LYS A 315 -2.80 -16.46 6.16
CA LYS A 315 -2.34 -15.38 5.26
C LYS A 315 -3.40 -14.95 4.26
N LEU A 316 -4.20 -15.86 3.71
CA LEU A 316 -5.24 -15.56 2.73
C LEU A 316 -6.40 -14.72 3.30
N LEU A 317 -6.58 -14.67 4.62
CA LEU A 317 -7.55 -13.77 5.26
C LEU A 317 -7.27 -12.28 4.94
N HIS A 318 -6.05 -11.95 4.57
CA HIS A 318 -5.68 -10.61 4.09
C HIS A 318 -6.52 -10.16 2.88
N ALA A 319 -6.87 -11.08 2.01
CA ALA A 319 -7.72 -10.81 0.85
C ALA A 319 -9.16 -10.40 1.21
N VAL A 320 -9.59 -10.63 2.45
CA VAL A 320 -10.89 -10.18 2.97
C VAL A 320 -10.74 -8.89 3.77
N GLU A 321 -9.77 -8.84 4.69
CA GLU A 321 -9.64 -7.72 5.63
C GLU A 321 -9.30 -6.40 4.95
N LEU A 322 -8.33 -6.40 4.01
CA LEU A 322 -7.84 -5.17 3.38
C LEU A 322 -8.90 -4.53 2.48
N PRO A 323 -9.58 -5.25 1.56
CA PRO A 323 -10.67 -4.67 0.79
C PRO A 323 -11.81 -4.09 1.65
N VAL A 324 -12.21 -4.80 2.69
CA VAL A 324 -13.27 -4.34 3.59
C VAL A 324 -12.80 -3.12 4.38
N LEU A 325 -11.56 -3.08 4.87
CA LEU A 325 -10.99 -1.92 5.55
C LEU A 325 -11.03 -0.68 4.65
N LEU A 326 -10.49 -0.78 3.44
CA LEU A 326 -10.38 0.36 2.52
C LEU A 326 -11.76 0.92 2.16
N VAL A 327 -12.69 0.06 1.75
CA VAL A 327 -14.06 0.51 1.43
C VAL A 327 -14.74 1.12 2.65
N SER A 328 -14.57 0.52 3.82
CA SER A 328 -15.19 1.00 5.05
C SER A 328 -14.62 2.35 5.50
N ILE A 329 -13.31 2.56 5.38
CA ILE A 329 -12.66 3.81 5.79
C ILE A 329 -13.13 4.99 4.93
N PHE A 330 -13.18 4.81 3.60
CA PHE A 330 -13.69 5.84 2.69
C PHE A 330 -15.16 6.16 2.98
N LYS A 331 -15.98 5.13 3.17
CA LYS A 331 -17.40 5.30 3.47
C LYS A 331 -17.62 5.94 4.85
N TYR A 332 -16.86 5.52 5.87
CA TYR A 332 -16.92 6.11 7.20
C TYR A 332 -16.54 7.59 7.17
N ASN A 333 -15.48 7.94 6.45
CA ASN A 333 -15.04 9.32 6.28
C ASN A 333 -16.13 10.17 5.61
N SER A 334 -16.75 9.67 4.54
CA SER A 334 -17.79 10.41 3.79
C SER A 334 -19.08 10.61 4.60
N LEU A 335 -19.37 9.74 5.58
CA LEU A 335 -20.56 9.82 6.44
C LEU A 335 -20.36 10.67 7.70
N ASN A 336 -19.14 10.72 8.21
CA ASN A 336 -18.86 11.34 9.53
C ASN A 336 -18.12 12.68 9.42
N PHE A 337 -17.59 13.02 8.26
CA PHE A 337 -16.81 14.25 8.04
C PHE A 337 -17.27 14.97 6.77
N ASP A 338 -16.82 16.20 6.59
CA ASP A 338 -17.07 16.95 5.34
C ASP A 338 -16.46 16.20 4.14
N LYS A 339 -17.27 15.97 3.12
CA LYS A 339 -16.86 15.23 1.91
C LYS A 339 -15.64 15.86 1.20
N ARG A 340 -15.47 17.19 1.33
CA ARG A 340 -14.30 17.91 0.79
C ARG A 340 -13.00 17.48 1.43
N LEU A 341 -13.04 17.00 2.68
CA LEU A 341 -11.89 16.55 3.47
C LEU A 341 -11.57 15.06 3.31
N SER A 342 -12.32 14.33 2.47
CA SER A 342 -12.17 12.87 2.33
C SER A 342 -10.74 12.45 1.96
N SER A 343 -10.10 13.14 1.00
CA SER A 343 -8.71 12.88 0.62
C SER A 343 -7.72 13.23 1.74
N THR A 344 -7.94 14.34 2.45
CA THR A 344 -7.10 14.76 3.58
C THR A 344 -7.24 13.77 4.74
N LEU A 345 -8.45 13.30 5.03
CA LEU A 345 -8.69 12.29 6.06
C LEU A 345 -8.04 10.95 5.73
N TYR A 346 -8.06 10.54 4.47
CA TYR A 346 -7.36 9.34 4.06
C TYR A 346 -5.84 9.52 4.18
N LEU A 347 -5.32 10.63 3.70
CA LEU A 347 -3.88 10.90 3.75
C LEU A 347 -3.37 11.05 5.19
N VAL A 348 -3.99 11.92 6.00
CA VAL A 348 -3.55 12.21 7.37
C VAL A 348 -4.02 11.16 8.35
N GLY A 349 -5.30 10.80 8.30
CA GLY A 349 -5.92 9.85 9.24
C GLY A 349 -5.53 8.40 9.00
N PHE A 350 -5.15 8.01 7.79
CA PHE A 350 -4.76 6.64 7.46
C PHE A 350 -3.31 6.53 7.00
N ALA A 351 -2.93 7.11 5.87
CA ALA A 351 -1.62 6.86 5.28
C ALA A 351 -0.46 7.41 6.13
N CYS A 352 -0.55 8.66 6.62
CA CYS A 352 0.47 9.21 7.52
C CYS A 352 0.51 8.45 8.85
N THR A 353 -0.64 8.15 9.44
CA THR A 353 -0.72 7.36 10.69
C THR A 353 -0.08 5.99 10.50
N SER A 354 -0.39 5.30 9.40
CA SER A 354 0.20 4.00 9.06
C SER A 354 1.73 4.08 8.95
N SER A 355 2.26 5.11 8.26
CA SER A 355 3.70 5.30 8.12
C SER A 355 4.39 5.61 9.44
N VAL A 356 3.78 6.44 10.29
CA VAL A 356 4.31 6.74 11.64
C VAL A 356 4.33 5.47 12.51
N ILE A 357 3.25 4.70 12.50
CA ILE A 357 3.17 3.43 13.24
C ILE A 357 4.21 2.44 12.73
N ALA A 358 4.34 2.26 11.43
CA ALA A 358 5.36 1.39 10.86
C ALA A 358 6.77 1.84 11.24
N THR A 359 7.06 3.15 11.27
CA THR A 359 8.35 3.69 11.69
C THR A 359 8.72 3.27 13.12
N VAL A 360 7.75 3.32 14.04
CA VAL A 360 7.99 3.01 15.45
C VAL A 360 7.95 1.49 15.71
N LEU A 361 6.95 0.82 15.15
CA LEU A 361 6.70 -0.58 15.46
C LEU A 361 7.59 -1.56 14.69
N SER A 362 8.11 -1.22 13.50
CA SER A 362 8.93 -2.17 12.73
C SER A 362 10.21 -2.59 13.47
N PRO A 363 10.99 -1.68 14.10
CA PRO A 363 12.14 -2.08 14.91
C PRO A 363 11.74 -2.88 16.15
N LEU A 364 10.64 -2.48 16.82
CA LEU A 364 10.15 -3.17 18.00
C LEU A 364 9.69 -4.60 17.65
N ALA A 365 9.00 -4.75 16.53
CA ALA A 365 8.59 -6.06 16.02
C ALA A 365 9.81 -6.92 15.67
N GLY A 366 10.80 -6.36 14.96
CA GLY A 366 12.04 -7.06 14.64
C GLY A 366 12.76 -7.55 15.89
N TYR A 367 12.90 -6.71 16.91
CA TYR A 367 13.46 -7.10 18.20
C TYR A 367 12.61 -8.17 18.90
N SER A 368 11.28 -8.08 18.83
CA SER A 368 10.37 -9.08 19.39
C SER A 368 10.57 -10.45 18.70
N TYR A 369 10.72 -10.47 17.37
CA TYR A 369 10.98 -11.70 16.62
C TYR A 369 12.29 -12.37 17.02
N GLU A 370 13.35 -11.59 17.32
CA GLU A 370 14.62 -12.14 17.79
C GLU A 370 14.53 -12.71 19.21
N LYS A 371 13.78 -12.05 20.09
CA LYS A 371 13.74 -12.39 21.50
C LYS A 371 12.72 -13.48 21.83
N TYR A 372 11.54 -13.42 21.21
CA TYR A 372 10.41 -14.30 21.53
C TYR A 372 10.03 -15.24 20.38
N GLY A 373 10.63 -15.03 19.18
CA GLY A 373 10.23 -15.72 17.96
C GLY A 373 9.04 -15.08 17.26
N PHE A 374 8.78 -15.52 16.04
CA PHE A 374 7.68 -15.00 15.21
C PHE A 374 6.30 -15.33 15.78
N ALA A 375 6.08 -16.57 16.24
CA ALA A 375 4.80 -17.05 16.71
C ALA A 375 4.27 -16.21 17.88
N ASP A 376 5.07 -16.09 18.95
CA ASP A 376 4.67 -15.31 20.13
C ASP A 376 4.51 -13.83 19.80
N SER A 377 5.37 -13.29 18.94
CA SER A 377 5.27 -11.91 18.50
C SER A 377 3.97 -11.65 17.72
N TYR A 378 3.54 -12.60 16.89
CA TYR A 378 2.26 -12.50 16.16
C TYR A 378 1.06 -12.63 17.09
N LEU A 379 1.14 -13.44 18.14
CA LEU A 379 0.12 -13.48 19.19
C LEU A 379 -0.02 -12.12 19.88
N ILE A 380 1.10 -11.52 20.28
CA ILE A 380 1.09 -10.19 20.91
C ILE A 380 0.48 -9.14 19.98
N MET A 381 0.90 -9.11 18.70
CA MET A 381 0.35 -8.19 17.71
C MET A 381 -1.15 -8.41 17.50
N GLY A 382 -1.57 -9.67 17.36
CA GLY A 382 -2.98 -10.03 17.18
C GLY A 382 -3.84 -9.61 18.38
N LEU A 383 -3.35 -9.80 19.60
CA LEU A 383 -4.04 -9.36 20.81
C LEU A 383 -4.13 -7.84 20.88
N LEU A 384 -3.09 -7.10 20.50
CA LEU A 384 -3.13 -5.64 20.42
C LEU A 384 -4.17 -5.14 19.43
N VAL A 385 -4.21 -5.74 18.22
CA VAL A 385 -5.23 -5.43 17.20
C VAL A 385 -6.63 -5.78 17.71
N PHE A 386 -6.79 -6.92 18.38
CA PHE A 386 -8.07 -7.32 18.97
C PHE A 386 -8.55 -6.30 20.00
N CYS A 387 -7.69 -5.94 20.98
CA CYS A 387 -8.04 -4.99 22.04
C CYS A 387 -8.39 -3.60 21.47
N THR A 388 -7.58 -3.09 20.54
CA THR A 388 -7.84 -1.78 19.90
C THR A 388 -9.13 -1.80 19.08
N THR A 389 -9.39 -2.88 18.34
CA THR A 389 -10.63 -3.06 17.59
C THR A 389 -11.85 -3.17 18.51
N PHE A 390 -11.72 -3.93 19.60
CA PHE A 390 -12.79 -4.06 20.60
C PHE A 390 -13.14 -2.71 21.25
N ILE A 391 -12.15 -1.94 21.69
CA ILE A 391 -12.34 -0.59 22.24
C ILE A 391 -12.99 0.33 21.18
N SER A 392 -12.62 0.18 19.91
CA SER A 392 -13.16 0.98 18.81
C SER A 392 -14.65 0.74 18.56
N ILE A 393 -15.22 -0.39 19.03
CA ILE A 393 -16.67 -0.62 18.98
C ILE A 393 -17.41 0.51 19.72
N PHE A 394 -16.84 0.99 20.82
CA PHE A 394 -17.44 2.04 21.67
C PHE A 394 -17.06 3.45 21.22
N LEU A 395 -15.85 3.64 20.66
CA LEU A 395 -15.32 4.93 20.24
C LEU A 395 -15.86 5.40 18.88
N LEU A 396 -16.01 4.48 17.93
CA LEU A 396 -16.48 4.82 16.59
C LEU A 396 -17.98 5.12 16.59
N ARG A 397 -18.35 6.19 15.90
CA ARG A 397 -19.74 6.62 15.82
C ARG A 397 -20.58 5.68 14.96
N SER A 398 -21.80 5.39 15.41
CA SER A 398 -22.75 4.57 14.62
C SER A 398 -23.27 5.34 13.40
N ASN A 399 -23.54 4.62 12.30
CA ASN A 399 -24.02 5.16 11.03
C ASN A 399 -25.51 5.60 11.02
N LYS A 400 -26.10 5.96 12.15
CA LYS A 400 -27.42 6.56 12.11
C LYS A 400 -27.30 7.95 11.49
N PRO A 401 -28.08 8.30 10.43
CA PRO A 401 -28.18 9.67 9.98
C PRO A 401 -28.52 10.54 11.21
N SER A 402 -27.76 11.60 11.42
CA SER A 402 -28.16 12.57 12.45
C SER A 402 -29.53 13.10 12.05
N SER A 403 -30.48 13.10 13.00
CA SER A 403 -31.81 13.69 12.82
C SER A 403 -31.75 15.16 12.34
N ASP A 404 -30.60 15.81 12.51
CA ASP A 404 -30.34 17.17 12.04
C ASP A 404 -30.21 17.31 10.51
N SER A 405 -29.93 16.23 9.79
CA SER A 405 -29.90 16.28 8.30
C SER A 405 -31.27 16.17 7.64
N LEU A 406 -32.30 15.78 8.39
CA LEU A 406 -33.69 15.72 7.92
C LEU A 406 -34.42 17.08 8.04
N MET A 407 -33.89 18.01 8.85
CA MET A 407 -34.48 19.34 9.00
C MET A 407 -33.95 20.40 8.02
N SER A 408 -32.98 20.07 7.18
CA SER A 408 -32.37 21.01 6.20
C SER A 408 -32.84 20.79 4.76
N GLN A 409 -33.85 19.99 4.49
CA GLN A 409 -34.52 20.02 3.18
C GLN A 409 -35.56 21.14 3.18
N PRO A 410 -35.43 22.17 2.32
CA PRO A 410 -36.49 23.12 2.18
C PRO A 410 -37.71 22.38 1.62
N SER A 411 -38.82 22.50 2.34
CA SER A 411 -40.15 22.09 1.86
C SER A 411 -40.44 22.80 0.57
N THR A 412 -40.25 22.14 -0.56
CA THR A 412 -40.84 22.55 -1.83
C THR A 412 -42.33 22.20 -1.80
N ILE A 413 -43.14 23.21 -1.51
CA ILE A 413 -44.56 23.28 -1.91
C ILE A 413 -44.63 23.82 -3.31
#